data_ebd2b525806e735e5ba7e652f16205de
#
_entry.id   ebd2b525806e735e5ba7e652f16205de
#
_cell.length_a   1.000
_cell.length_b   1.000
_cell.length_c   1.000
_cell.angle_alpha   90.00
_cell.angle_beta   90.00
_cell.angle_gamma   90.00
#
_symmetry.space_group_name_H-M   'P 1'
#
loop_
_entity.id
_entity.type
_entity.pdbx_description
1 polymer ?
#
loop_
_entity_poly.entity_id
_entity_poly.type
_entity_poly.pdbx_seq_one_letter_code
_entity_poly.pdbx_strand_id
1 'polypeptide(L)'
;MPSLDNAVARRGPRVTVRASAPVELCWALHAAQKKEFRDAHPALRALYAEHPELLDQAATFWDDDASPGLGFLELLVLAHEGNELFAVDLGGLFSELDALASRTQPHLSLASESASDRQVVIDRLARLRRSRRLRQSYCDLLQSVWSAIGPTWLQWGRRAVETVCADKREQLARGATWPEITRIECDIGDLLSRLVVGLGDEEELTVIPAYFTHKSLLFDLPGRVVVGVRADPSGAESRARTESLARRLKTLADPTRLGIVDQLVKGPSTVSELARHFGIAQPTASNHVKLLRDAGLVTDVRVGSRRQLMLDPTTVGDLVDHLRALVEPTLDTAAPAARH
;
A
#
# COMPACT_ATOMS: atom_id res chain seq x y z
N MET A 1 -7.09 33.23 42.06
CA MET A 1 -7.32 31.94 41.41
C MET A 1 -7.97 32.20 40.05
N PRO A 2 -7.28 32.03 38.93
CA PRO A 2 -7.91 32.07 37.64
C PRO A 2 -8.48 30.69 37.31
N SER A 3 -9.72 30.70 36.85
CA SER A 3 -10.55 29.53 36.52
C SER A 3 -9.94 28.68 35.39
N LEU A 4 -9.82 27.41 35.66
CA LEU A 4 -9.42 26.34 34.75
C LEU A 4 -10.62 25.85 33.92
N ASP A 5 -11.24 26.71 33.14
CA ASP A 5 -12.33 26.34 32.22
C ASP A 5 -12.14 26.98 30.87
N ASN A 6 -11.15 26.48 30.12
CA ASN A 6 -11.11 26.62 28.66
C ASN A 6 -10.33 25.44 28.02
N ALA A 7 -10.70 24.22 28.38
CA ALA A 7 -10.45 23.08 27.51
C ALA A 7 -11.43 23.18 26.35
N VAL A 8 -11.08 23.99 25.34
CA VAL A 8 -11.71 23.88 24.02
C VAL A 8 -11.56 22.42 23.60
N ALA A 9 -12.65 21.68 23.64
CA ALA A 9 -12.72 20.34 23.10
C ALA A 9 -12.19 20.41 21.67
N ARG A 10 -10.96 19.95 21.43
CA ARG A 10 -10.40 19.86 20.08
C ARG A 10 -11.37 19.02 19.28
N ARG A 11 -12.11 19.64 18.38
CA ARG A 11 -12.87 18.93 17.38
C ARG A 11 -11.84 18.04 16.68
N GLY A 12 -12.12 16.74 16.57
CA GLY A 12 -11.26 15.83 15.82
C GLY A 12 -11.03 16.35 14.40
N PRO A 13 -10.04 15.78 13.68
CA PRO A 13 -9.70 16.24 12.33
C PRO A 13 -10.93 16.21 11.41
N ARG A 14 -10.99 17.12 10.47
CA ARG A 14 -12.00 17.06 9.40
C ARG A 14 -11.73 15.82 8.57
N VAL A 15 -12.66 14.88 8.53
CA VAL A 15 -12.54 13.63 7.76
C VAL A 15 -13.38 13.71 6.50
N THR A 16 -12.79 13.42 5.35
CA THR A 16 -13.49 13.33 4.07
C THR A 16 -13.25 11.97 3.40
N VAL A 17 -14.21 11.52 2.59
CA VAL A 17 -14.08 10.28 1.82
C VAL A 17 -14.30 10.60 0.35
N ARG A 18 -13.30 10.31 -0.50
CA ARG A 18 -13.34 10.68 -1.92
C ARG A 18 -12.82 9.56 -2.81
N ALA A 19 -13.33 9.46 -4.04
CA ALA A 19 -12.73 8.67 -5.10
C ALA A 19 -11.57 9.43 -5.75
N SER A 20 -10.63 8.71 -6.34
CA SER A 20 -9.45 9.28 -6.99
C SER A 20 -8.93 8.37 -8.10
N ALA A 21 -9.12 8.75 -9.36
CA ALA A 21 -8.50 8.06 -10.49
C ALA A 21 -6.96 8.21 -10.52
N PRO A 22 -6.37 9.36 -10.11
CA PRO A 22 -4.91 9.46 -9.93
C PRO A 22 -4.35 8.41 -8.97
N VAL A 23 -5.02 8.11 -7.85
CA VAL A 23 -4.58 7.07 -6.90
C VAL A 23 -4.65 5.68 -7.53
N GLU A 24 -5.65 5.40 -8.35
CA GLU A 24 -5.75 4.14 -9.09
C GLU A 24 -4.59 3.98 -10.09
N LEU A 25 -4.27 5.04 -10.83
CA LEU A 25 -3.12 5.06 -11.74
C LEU A 25 -1.80 4.88 -10.98
N CYS A 26 -1.66 5.49 -9.79
CA CYS A 26 -0.50 5.29 -8.93
C CYS A 26 -0.33 3.81 -8.55
N TRP A 27 -1.40 3.11 -8.22
CA TRP A 27 -1.36 1.68 -7.91
C TRP A 27 -0.92 0.84 -9.10
N ALA A 28 -1.43 1.14 -10.29
CA ALA A 28 -1.01 0.47 -11.51
C ALA A 28 0.49 0.69 -11.77
N LEU A 29 0.98 1.93 -11.65
CA LEU A 29 2.41 2.25 -11.78
C LEU A 29 3.27 1.53 -10.74
N HIS A 30 2.80 1.47 -9.50
CA HIS A 30 3.51 0.74 -8.44
C HIS A 30 3.61 -0.76 -8.75
N ALA A 31 2.54 -1.35 -9.29
CA ALA A 31 2.53 -2.74 -9.74
C ALA A 31 3.47 -2.99 -10.92
N ALA A 32 3.73 -1.99 -11.78
CA ALA A 32 4.76 -2.10 -12.82
C ALA A 32 6.15 -2.31 -12.22
N GLN A 33 6.46 -1.64 -11.10
CA GLN A 33 7.76 -1.74 -10.43
C GLN A 33 7.92 -3.02 -9.63
N LYS A 34 6.86 -3.46 -8.93
CA LYS A 34 6.91 -4.56 -7.97
C LYS A 34 6.03 -5.72 -8.39
N LYS A 35 6.68 -6.84 -8.71
CA LYS A 35 6.01 -8.08 -9.08
C LYS A 35 5.00 -8.54 -8.02
N GLU A 36 5.33 -8.45 -6.74
CA GLU A 36 4.45 -8.85 -5.65
C GLU A 36 3.12 -8.09 -5.64
N PHE A 37 3.15 -6.78 -5.96
CA PHE A 37 1.94 -5.95 -6.07
C PHE A 37 1.15 -6.30 -7.32
N ARG A 38 1.83 -6.53 -8.43
CA ARG A 38 1.22 -6.97 -9.69
C ARG A 38 0.49 -8.30 -9.53
N ASP A 39 1.14 -9.26 -8.86
CA ASP A 39 0.58 -10.60 -8.66
C ASP A 39 -0.54 -10.63 -7.61
N ALA A 40 -0.57 -9.65 -6.71
CA ALA A 40 -1.59 -9.54 -5.67
C ALA A 40 -2.97 -9.14 -6.20
N HIS A 41 -3.04 -8.41 -7.34
CA HIS A 41 -4.31 -7.98 -7.92
C HIS A 41 -4.54 -8.63 -9.29
N PRO A 42 -5.62 -9.45 -9.47
CA PRO A 42 -5.86 -10.19 -10.71
C PRO A 42 -5.90 -9.32 -11.97
N ALA A 43 -6.55 -8.14 -11.90
CA ALA A 43 -6.64 -7.23 -13.04
C ALA A 43 -5.27 -6.62 -13.40
N LEU A 44 -4.42 -6.28 -12.43
CA LEU A 44 -3.08 -5.77 -12.70
C LEU A 44 -2.16 -6.87 -13.24
N ARG A 45 -2.30 -8.09 -12.75
CA ARG A 45 -1.57 -9.24 -13.29
C ARG A 45 -1.94 -9.51 -14.75
N ALA A 46 -3.22 -9.50 -15.09
CA ALA A 46 -3.70 -9.66 -16.46
C ALA A 46 -3.18 -8.52 -17.34
N LEU A 47 -3.31 -7.27 -16.90
CA LEU A 47 -2.84 -6.08 -17.59
C LEU A 47 -1.38 -6.20 -18.03
N TYR A 48 -0.48 -6.50 -17.11
CA TYR A 48 0.96 -6.56 -17.41
C TYR A 48 1.38 -7.86 -18.10
N ALA A 49 0.53 -8.88 -18.13
CA ALA A 49 0.71 -10.05 -18.97
C ALA A 49 0.32 -9.76 -20.44
N GLU A 50 -0.71 -8.94 -20.65
CA GLU A 50 -1.17 -8.51 -21.97
C GLU A 50 -0.34 -7.36 -22.54
N HIS A 51 0.23 -6.52 -21.68
CA HIS A 51 1.00 -5.30 -22.02
C HIS A 51 2.40 -5.30 -21.38
N PRO A 52 3.29 -6.26 -21.71
CA PRO A 52 4.62 -6.32 -21.12
C PRO A 52 5.48 -5.09 -21.47
N GLU A 53 5.21 -4.42 -22.59
CA GLU A 53 5.89 -3.19 -23.01
C GLU A 53 5.74 -2.05 -22.00
N LEU A 54 4.67 -2.04 -21.20
CA LEU A 54 4.47 -1.04 -20.14
C LEU A 54 5.47 -1.19 -19.00
N LEU A 55 5.95 -2.43 -18.76
CA LEU A 55 7.00 -2.68 -17.76
C LEU A 55 8.33 -2.07 -18.21
N ASP A 56 8.68 -2.25 -19.47
CA ASP A 56 9.90 -1.69 -20.04
C ASP A 56 9.85 -0.16 -20.07
N GLN A 57 8.70 0.42 -20.44
CA GLN A 57 8.49 1.87 -20.40
C GLN A 57 8.61 2.40 -18.98
N ALA A 58 7.96 1.77 -18.01
CA ALA A 58 8.03 2.16 -16.60
C ALA A 58 9.48 2.08 -16.08
N ALA A 59 10.22 1.03 -16.42
CA ALA A 59 11.61 0.83 -16.00
C ALA A 59 12.53 2.00 -16.38
N THR A 60 12.21 2.77 -17.43
CA THR A 60 13.00 3.94 -17.82
C THR A 60 12.94 5.11 -16.82
N PHE A 61 11.94 5.11 -15.93
CA PHE A 61 11.74 6.17 -14.92
C PHE A 61 12.28 5.79 -13.55
N TRP A 62 12.57 4.52 -13.33
CA TRP A 62 13.02 3.99 -12.06
C TRP A 62 14.49 3.58 -12.18
N ASP A 63 15.35 4.19 -11.38
CA ASP A 63 16.72 3.70 -11.23
C ASP A 63 16.69 2.42 -10.38
N ASP A 64 17.50 1.42 -10.74
CA ASP A 64 17.54 0.10 -10.06
C ASP A 64 17.86 0.21 -8.55
N ASP A 65 18.55 1.27 -8.14
CA ASP A 65 18.91 1.56 -6.74
C ASP A 65 17.90 2.46 -6.02
N ALA A 66 16.89 2.97 -6.71
CA ALA A 66 15.91 3.84 -6.09
C ALA A 66 14.94 3.04 -5.21
N SER A 67 14.65 3.58 -4.05
CA SER A 67 13.66 3.03 -3.12
C SER A 67 12.36 2.67 -3.86
N PRO A 68 11.92 1.41 -3.78
CA PRO A 68 10.77 0.96 -4.56
C PRO A 68 9.51 1.75 -4.16
N GLY A 69 8.79 2.24 -5.13
CA GLY A 69 7.51 2.92 -4.91
C GLY A 69 7.53 4.44 -4.98
N LEU A 70 8.71 5.07 -5.13
CA LEU A 70 8.79 6.53 -5.20
C LEU A 70 8.29 7.12 -6.52
N GLY A 71 8.26 6.36 -7.59
CA GLY A 71 7.84 6.85 -8.91
C GLY A 71 6.34 7.17 -9.06
N PHE A 72 5.49 6.79 -8.13
CA PHE A 72 4.08 7.16 -8.12
C PHE A 72 3.80 8.41 -7.26
N LEU A 73 4.69 8.77 -6.33
CA LEU A 73 4.52 9.94 -5.46
C LEU A 73 4.56 11.23 -6.27
N GLU A 74 5.37 11.31 -7.31
CA GLU A 74 5.42 12.47 -8.20
C GLU A 74 4.04 12.74 -8.82
N LEU A 75 3.34 11.70 -9.26
CA LEU A 75 2.00 11.83 -9.82
C LEU A 75 1.01 12.36 -8.79
N LEU A 76 1.05 11.85 -7.56
CA LEU A 76 0.17 12.33 -6.48
C LEU A 76 0.43 13.78 -6.12
N VAL A 77 1.70 14.18 -6.05
CA VAL A 77 2.08 15.58 -5.80
C VAL A 77 1.57 16.47 -6.93
N LEU A 78 1.80 16.09 -8.18
CA LEU A 78 1.33 16.86 -9.34
C LEU A 78 -0.19 16.96 -9.39
N ALA A 79 -0.89 15.86 -9.15
CA ALA A 79 -2.36 15.83 -9.10
C ALA A 79 -2.91 16.69 -7.95
N HIS A 80 -2.22 16.70 -6.80
CA HIS A 80 -2.58 17.57 -5.66
C HIS A 80 -2.36 19.05 -5.99
N GLU A 81 -1.21 19.41 -6.53
CA GLU A 81 -0.87 20.77 -6.96
C GLU A 81 -1.83 21.32 -8.03
N GLY A 82 -2.34 20.45 -8.91
CA GLY A 82 -3.29 20.77 -9.97
C GLY A 82 -4.75 20.79 -9.54
N ASN A 83 -5.06 20.43 -8.28
CA ASN A 83 -6.44 20.17 -7.80
C ASN A 83 -7.12 18.98 -8.50
N GLU A 84 -6.36 18.11 -9.18
CA GLU A 84 -6.85 16.93 -9.89
C GLU A 84 -6.80 15.65 -9.04
N LEU A 85 -6.36 15.73 -7.77
CA LEU A 85 -6.21 14.55 -6.90
C LEU A 85 -7.51 13.72 -6.78
N PHE A 86 -8.67 14.35 -6.88
CA PHE A 86 -9.97 13.70 -6.78
C PHE A 86 -10.71 13.62 -8.11
N ALA A 87 -10.01 13.78 -9.22
CA ALA A 87 -10.55 13.55 -10.53
C ALA A 87 -11.03 12.10 -10.69
N VAL A 88 -12.14 11.92 -11.36
CA VAL A 88 -12.69 10.61 -11.74
C VAL A 88 -12.31 10.21 -13.16
N ASP A 89 -11.74 11.16 -13.90
CA ASP A 89 -11.20 11.07 -15.26
C ASP A 89 -9.88 11.84 -15.27
N LEU A 90 -8.90 11.35 -16.01
CA LEU A 90 -7.55 11.91 -16.02
C LEU A 90 -7.25 12.84 -17.21
N GLY A 91 -8.25 13.12 -18.06
CA GLY A 91 -8.06 14.00 -19.21
C GLY A 91 -7.56 15.40 -18.82
N GLY A 92 -8.11 15.97 -17.75
CA GLY A 92 -7.66 17.24 -17.17
C GLY A 92 -6.22 17.18 -16.68
N LEU A 93 -5.87 16.16 -15.92
CA LEU A 93 -4.50 15.97 -15.42
C LEU A 93 -3.49 15.85 -16.57
N PHE A 94 -3.79 15.06 -17.59
CA PHE A 94 -2.88 14.87 -18.72
C PHE A 94 -2.71 16.13 -19.55
N SER A 95 -3.78 16.93 -19.75
CA SER A 95 -3.70 18.19 -20.48
C SER A 95 -2.89 19.26 -19.72
N GLU A 96 -2.89 19.23 -18.40
CA GLU A 96 -2.18 20.21 -17.57
C GLU A 96 -0.82 19.73 -17.07
N LEU A 97 -0.45 18.47 -17.28
CA LEU A 97 0.76 17.87 -16.69
C LEU A 97 2.03 18.69 -17.02
N ASP A 98 2.17 19.20 -18.25
CA ASP A 98 3.32 20.03 -18.63
C ASP A 98 3.37 21.34 -17.84
N ALA A 99 2.23 21.99 -17.64
CA ALA A 99 2.13 23.21 -16.85
C ALA A 99 2.35 22.93 -15.35
N LEU A 100 1.75 21.87 -14.83
CA LEU A 100 1.90 21.46 -13.42
C LEU A 100 3.36 21.13 -13.09
N ALA A 101 3.99 20.32 -13.92
CA ALA A 101 5.38 19.94 -13.74
C ALA A 101 6.35 21.12 -13.88
N SER A 102 5.95 22.22 -14.51
CA SER A 102 6.77 23.43 -14.71
C SER A 102 6.65 24.44 -13.55
N ARG A 103 5.69 24.28 -12.63
CA ARG A 103 5.47 25.20 -11.52
C ARG A 103 6.62 25.15 -10.50
N THR A 104 6.81 26.26 -9.78
CA THR A 104 7.80 26.39 -8.70
C THR A 104 7.41 25.46 -7.55
N GLN A 105 8.38 24.85 -6.89
CA GLN A 105 8.14 23.90 -5.80
C GLN A 105 7.33 24.52 -4.66
N PRO A 106 6.19 23.93 -4.27
CA PRO A 106 5.67 24.10 -2.93
C PRO A 106 6.59 23.37 -1.92
N HIS A 107 6.54 23.79 -0.66
CA HIS A 107 7.15 23.02 0.43
C HIS A 107 6.43 21.67 0.53
N LEU A 108 7.11 20.61 0.08
CA LEU A 108 6.62 19.25 0.25
C LEU A 108 6.93 18.79 1.67
N SER A 109 5.90 18.65 2.48
CA SER A 109 5.96 17.88 3.70
C SER A 109 5.52 16.46 3.38
N LEU A 110 6.46 15.54 3.20
CA LEU A 110 6.19 14.11 3.09
C LEU A 110 6.64 13.46 4.41
N ALA A 111 5.91 13.76 5.48
CA ALA A 111 6.29 13.33 6.84
C ALA A 111 6.23 11.80 7.01
N SER A 112 5.48 11.10 6.14
CA SER A 112 5.43 9.63 6.09
C SER A 112 6.69 8.98 5.52
N GLU A 113 7.56 9.75 4.83
CA GLU A 113 8.75 9.24 4.18
C GLU A 113 10.02 9.58 4.97
N SER A 114 11.06 8.77 4.81
CA SER A 114 12.38 9.10 5.36
C SER A 114 12.93 10.39 4.72
N ALA A 115 13.87 11.04 5.37
CA ALA A 115 14.48 12.27 4.82
C ALA A 115 15.17 12.03 3.47
N SER A 116 15.80 10.85 3.30
CA SER A 116 16.43 10.44 2.03
C SER A 116 15.39 10.22 0.93
N ASP A 117 14.28 9.56 1.25
CA ASP A 117 13.24 9.24 0.27
C ASP A 117 12.51 10.50 -0.20
N ARG A 118 12.25 11.45 0.72
CA ARG A 118 11.73 12.78 0.37
C ARG A 118 12.64 13.51 -0.61
N GLN A 119 13.96 13.48 -0.38
CA GLN A 119 14.91 14.15 -1.26
C GLN A 119 14.87 13.54 -2.67
N VAL A 120 14.75 12.24 -2.80
CA VAL A 120 14.62 11.56 -4.10
C VAL A 120 13.37 12.03 -4.85
N VAL A 121 12.21 12.14 -4.17
CA VAL A 121 10.98 12.67 -4.80
C VAL A 121 11.17 14.12 -5.26
N ILE A 122 11.77 14.97 -4.41
CA ILE A 122 12.07 16.37 -4.74
C ILE A 122 12.98 16.46 -5.96
N ASP A 123 14.03 15.66 -6.03
CA ASP A 123 14.99 15.67 -7.12
C ASP A 123 14.35 15.18 -8.44
N ARG A 124 13.47 14.18 -8.38
CA ARG A 124 12.71 13.71 -9.55
C ARG A 124 11.73 14.74 -10.05
N LEU A 125 10.97 15.38 -9.17
CA LEU A 125 10.10 16.50 -9.53
C LEU A 125 10.92 17.64 -10.16
N ALA A 126 12.08 17.97 -9.60
CA ALA A 126 12.98 18.98 -10.18
C ALA A 126 13.49 18.57 -11.57
N ARG A 127 13.78 17.30 -11.80
CA ARG A 127 14.15 16.77 -13.14
C ARG A 127 12.99 16.89 -14.13
N LEU A 128 11.79 16.48 -13.73
CA LEU A 128 10.58 16.64 -14.55
C LEU A 128 10.37 18.11 -14.92
N ARG A 129 10.51 19.04 -13.98
CA ARG A 129 10.37 20.48 -14.22
C ARG A 129 11.36 21.02 -15.25
N ARG A 130 12.61 20.57 -15.22
CA ARG A 130 13.68 21.07 -16.11
C ARG A 130 13.61 20.47 -17.52
N SER A 131 13.10 19.25 -17.70
CA SER A 131 13.18 18.52 -18.96
C SER A 131 11.82 18.31 -19.60
N ARG A 132 11.51 19.09 -20.65
CA ARG A 132 10.29 18.89 -21.45
C ARG A 132 10.20 17.48 -22.04
N ARG A 133 11.33 16.94 -22.51
CA ARG A 133 11.37 15.57 -23.07
C ARG A 133 10.98 14.54 -21.98
N LEU A 134 11.50 14.68 -20.77
CA LEU A 134 11.17 13.77 -19.67
C LEU A 134 9.69 13.88 -19.28
N ARG A 135 9.14 15.12 -19.24
CA ARG A 135 7.71 15.33 -18.97
C ARG A 135 6.84 14.66 -20.01
N GLN A 136 7.18 14.83 -21.30
CA GLN A 136 6.42 14.20 -22.38
C GLN A 136 6.47 12.68 -22.27
N SER A 137 7.64 12.09 -22.10
CA SER A 137 7.78 10.63 -21.92
C SER A 137 7.03 10.13 -20.69
N TYR A 138 7.02 10.90 -19.59
CA TYR A 138 6.26 10.56 -18.38
C TYR A 138 4.74 10.61 -18.64
N CYS A 139 4.26 11.65 -19.31
CA CYS A 139 2.86 11.76 -19.71
C CYS A 139 2.44 10.59 -20.63
N ASP A 140 3.28 10.23 -21.61
CA ASP A 140 3.04 9.11 -22.51
C ASP A 140 2.91 7.78 -21.74
N LEU A 141 3.78 7.54 -20.75
CA LEU A 141 3.67 6.38 -19.85
C LEU A 141 2.35 6.39 -19.08
N LEU A 142 2.01 7.50 -18.44
CA LEU A 142 0.77 7.64 -17.66
C LEU A 142 -0.46 7.37 -18.51
N GLN A 143 -0.50 7.94 -19.73
CA GLN A 143 -1.59 7.73 -20.68
C GLN A 143 -1.67 6.27 -21.15
N SER A 144 -0.53 5.64 -21.43
CA SER A 144 -0.48 4.24 -21.86
C SER A 144 -1.01 3.32 -20.77
N VAL A 145 -0.55 3.50 -19.52
CA VAL A 145 -1.03 2.72 -18.38
C VAL A 145 -2.52 2.97 -18.14
N TRP A 146 -2.96 4.25 -18.19
CA TRP A 146 -4.39 4.57 -18.01
C TRP A 146 -5.26 3.99 -19.11
N SER A 147 -4.81 4.02 -20.36
CA SER A 147 -5.54 3.43 -21.48
C SER A 147 -5.75 1.93 -21.30
N ALA A 148 -4.80 1.26 -20.69
CA ALA A 148 -4.87 -0.18 -20.44
C ALA A 148 -5.74 -0.54 -19.21
N ILE A 149 -5.65 0.21 -18.09
CA ILE A 149 -6.49 -0.07 -16.90
C ILE A 149 -7.88 0.57 -16.96
N GLY A 150 -8.04 1.65 -17.74
CA GLY A 150 -9.27 2.45 -17.81
C GLY A 150 -10.54 1.65 -18.10
N PRO A 151 -10.55 0.72 -19.06
CA PRO A 151 -11.70 -0.15 -19.29
C PRO A 151 -12.12 -0.94 -18.05
N THR A 152 -11.17 -1.56 -17.35
CA THR A 152 -11.43 -2.30 -16.10
C THR A 152 -11.91 -1.36 -14.99
N TRP A 153 -11.30 -0.18 -14.88
CA TRP A 153 -11.72 0.85 -13.95
C TRP A 153 -13.16 1.28 -14.20
N LEU A 154 -13.54 1.62 -15.44
CA LEU A 154 -14.89 2.06 -15.78
C LEU A 154 -15.92 0.96 -15.58
N GLN A 155 -15.57 -0.27 -15.90
CA GLN A 155 -16.50 -1.42 -15.83
C GLN A 155 -16.74 -1.88 -14.38
N TRP A 156 -15.69 -1.91 -13.55
CA TRP A 156 -15.73 -2.54 -12.23
C TRP A 156 -15.27 -1.62 -11.09
N GLY A 157 -14.11 -1.00 -11.26
CA GLY A 157 -13.43 -0.28 -10.19
C GLY A 157 -14.20 0.94 -9.71
N ARG A 158 -14.67 1.77 -10.64
CA ARG A 158 -15.39 3.00 -10.32
C ARG A 158 -16.63 2.75 -9.46
N ARG A 159 -17.47 1.80 -9.86
CA ARG A 159 -18.68 1.44 -9.10
C ARG A 159 -18.34 0.92 -7.71
N ALA A 160 -17.30 0.11 -7.60
CA ALA A 160 -16.83 -0.42 -6.34
C ALA A 160 -16.40 0.70 -5.38
N VAL A 161 -15.54 1.59 -5.86
CA VAL A 161 -15.06 2.74 -5.09
C VAL A 161 -16.20 3.68 -4.70
N GLU A 162 -17.11 3.99 -5.62
CA GLU A 162 -18.29 4.83 -5.33
C GLU A 162 -19.17 4.22 -4.23
N THR A 163 -19.38 2.88 -4.26
CA THR A 163 -20.14 2.16 -3.23
C THR A 163 -19.47 2.26 -1.86
N VAL A 164 -18.17 2.02 -1.79
CA VAL A 164 -17.41 2.12 -0.53
C VAL A 164 -17.35 3.57 -0.05
N CYS A 165 -17.21 4.54 -0.96
CA CYS A 165 -17.28 5.96 -0.59
C CYS A 165 -18.63 6.33 0.02
N ALA A 166 -19.73 5.85 -0.55
CA ALA A 166 -21.09 6.12 -0.03
C ALA A 166 -21.26 5.53 1.37
N ASP A 167 -20.89 4.26 1.56
CA ASP A 167 -20.96 3.56 2.85
C ASP A 167 -20.15 4.28 3.93
N LYS A 168 -18.89 4.60 3.65
CA LYS A 168 -18.02 5.31 4.61
C LYS A 168 -18.51 6.73 4.93
N ARG A 169 -19.09 7.45 3.96
CA ARG A 169 -19.71 8.76 4.22
C ARG A 169 -20.94 8.62 5.12
N GLU A 170 -21.75 7.58 4.93
CA GLU A 170 -22.88 7.30 5.79
C GLU A 170 -22.44 6.95 7.21
N GLN A 171 -21.38 6.14 7.37
CA GLN A 171 -20.78 5.85 8.68
C GLN A 171 -20.30 7.14 9.37
N LEU A 172 -19.61 8.04 8.67
CA LEU A 172 -19.22 9.36 9.20
C LEU A 172 -20.42 10.21 9.61
N ALA A 173 -21.47 10.22 8.79
CA ALA A 173 -22.69 10.97 9.11
C ALA A 173 -23.41 10.43 10.36
N ARG A 174 -23.23 9.14 10.66
CA ARG A 174 -23.72 8.50 11.89
C ARG A 174 -22.79 8.69 13.09
N GLY A 175 -21.69 9.41 12.93
CA GLY A 175 -20.74 9.73 14.01
C GLY A 175 -19.58 8.75 14.15
N ALA A 176 -19.34 7.87 13.17
CA ALA A 176 -18.17 7.01 13.19
C ALA A 176 -16.89 7.84 13.16
N THR A 177 -15.89 7.40 13.91
CA THR A 177 -14.58 8.02 14.01
C THR A 177 -13.67 7.61 12.85
N TRP A 178 -12.57 8.33 12.64
CA TRP A 178 -11.65 8.00 11.55
C TRP A 178 -11.00 6.62 11.70
N PRO A 179 -10.67 6.07 12.90
CA PRO A 179 -10.18 4.71 13.01
C PRO A 179 -11.20 3.66 12.54
N GLU A 180 -12.48 3.87 12.88
CA GLU A 180 -13.56 2.98 12.43
C GLU A 180 -13.78 3.02 10.91
N ILE A 181 -13.53 4.17 10.30
CA ILE A 181 -13.65 4.37 8.85
C ILE A 181 -12.48 3.74 8.10
N THR A 182 -11.25 3.93 8.59
CA THR A 182 -10.04 3.46 7.90
C THR A 182 -9.77 1.99 8.14
N ARG A 183 -10.06 1.49 9.33
CA ARG A 183 -9.77 0.13 9.79
C ARG A 183 -8.34 -0.30 9.49
N ILE A 184 -7.39 0.64 9.63
CA ILE A 184 -5.98 0.36 9.45
C ILE A 184 -5.41 -0.13 10.77
N GLU A 185 -4.95 -1.35 10.74
CA GLU A 185 -4.20 -2.02 11.80
C GLU A 185 -2.73 -2.06 11.37
N CYS A 186 -1.81 -2.23 12.30
CA CYS A 186 -0.36 -2.30 12.11
C CYS A 186 0.39 -0.96 12.18
N ASP A 187 1.68 -0.98 11.85
CA ASP A 187 2.63 0.15 11.93
C ASP A 187 2.15 1.42 11.20
N ILE A 188 1.38 1.25 10.11
CA ILE A 188 0.76 2.37 9.38
C ILE A 188 -0.31 3.04 10.25
N GLY A 189 -1.04 2.31 11.10
CA GLY A 189 -2.03 2.86 12.03
C GLY A 189 -1.40 3.80 13.05
N ASP A 190 -0.25 3.44 13.61
CA ASP A 190 0.49 4.29 14.54
C ASP A 190 1.03 5.55 13.87
N LEU A 191 1.55 5.43 12.65
CA LEU A 191 2.00 6.58 11.87
C LEU A 191 0.82 7.49 11.51
N LEU A 192 -0.30 6.91 11.05
CA LEU A 192 -1.53 7.66 10.75
C LEU A 192 -2.03 8.41 11.99
N SER A 193 -2.05 7.77 13.16
CA SER A 193 -2.46 8.38 14.42
C SER A 193 -1.60 9.60 14.77
N ARG A 194 -0.27 9.50 14.61
CA ARG A 194 0.64 10.63 14.83
C ARG A 194 0.39 11.77 13.86
N LEU A 195 0.20 11.47 12.57
CA LEU A 195 -0.06 12.49 11.55
C LEU A 195 -1.41 13.19 11.80
N VAL A 196 -2.45 12.42 12.11
CA VAL A 196 -3.80 12.96 12.38
C VAL A 196 -3.81 13.85 13.62
N VAL A 197 -3.07 13.50 14.67
CA VAL A 197 -2.92 14.37 15.87
C VAL A 197 -2.20 15.67 15.55
N GLY A 198 -1.30 15.64 14.55
CA GLY A 198 -0.56 16.80 14.08
C GLY A 198 -1.34 17.74 13.15
N LEU A 199 -2.52 17.32 12.63
CA LEU A 199 -3.32 18.14 11.73
C LEU A 199 -3.81 19.43 12.42
N GLY A 200 -3.68 20.55 11.71
CA GLY A 200 -4.25 21.83 12.09
C GLY A 200 -5.76 21.92 11.77
N ASP A 201 -6.40 23.01 12.22
CA ASP A 201 -7.85 23.22 12.05
C ASP A 201 -8.30 23.32 10.57
N GLU A 202 -7.41 23.78 9.70
CA GLU A 202 -7.66 23.93 8.26
C GLU A 202 -7.28 22.67 7.46
N GLU A 203 -6.63 21.70 8.09
CA GLU A 203 -6.14 20.48 7.47
C GLU A 203 -7.17 19.36 7.58
N GLU A 204 -7.10 18.39 6.66
CA GLU A 204 -8.07 17.30 6.64
C GLU A 204 -7.40 15.91 6.51
N LEU A 205 -8.06 14.91 7.07
CA LEU A 205 -7.83 13.52 6.77
C LEU A 205 -8.74 13.10 5.62
N THR A 206 -8.15 12.70 4.50
CA THR A 206 -8.90 12.20 3.34
C THR A 206 -8.73 10.70 3.19
N VAL A 207 -9.83 9.97 3.25
CA VAL A 207 -9.88 8.54 3.00
C VAL A 207 -10.20 8.30 1.53
N ILE A 208 -9.37 7.55 0.83
CA ILE A 208 -9.54 7.21 -0.59
C ILE A 208 -9.66 5.70 -0.73
N PRO A 209 -10.90 5.17 -0.90
CA PRO A 209 -11.07 3.81 -1.33
C PRO A 209 -10.47 3.62 -2.72
N ALA A 210 -9.67 2.58 -2.91
CA ALA A 210 -9.03 2.27 -4.19
C ALA A 210 -9.25 0.80 -4.59
N TYR A 211 -9.52 0.57 -5.86
CA TYR A 211 -9.82 -0.73 -6.43
C TYR A 211 -8.56 -1.55 -6.70
N PHE A 212 -7.53 -0.93 -7.31
CA PHE A 212 -6.30 -1.61 -7.70
C PHE A 212 -5.32 -1.83 -6.54
N THR A 213 -5.70 -1.49 -5.32
CA THR A 213 -4.84 -1.70 -4.16
C THR A 213 -5.09 -3.03 -3.46
N HIS A 214 -4.05 -3.59 -2.85
CA HIS A 214 -4.14 -4.71 -1.92
C HIS A 214 -3.64 -4.36 -0.52
N LYS A 215 -3.08 -3.16 -0.34
CA LYS A 215 -2.57 -2.63 0.94
C LYS A 215 -3.11 -1.23 1.19
N SER A 216 -3.12 -0.82 2.45
CA SER A 216 -3.34 0.57 2.80
C SER A 216 -2.11 1.41 2.44
N LEU A 217 -2.34 2.64 2.01
CA LEU A 217 -1.31 3.63 1.75
C LEU A 217 -1.55 4.87 2.60
N LEU A 218 -0.48 5.52 2.98
CA LEU A 218 -0.49 6.75 3.73
C LEU A 218 0.39 7.80 3.05
N PHE A 219 -0.19 8.97 2.77
CA PHE A 219 0.51 10.11 2.20
C PHE A 219 0.24 11.34 3.03
N ASP A 220 1.29 12.09 3.29
CA ASP A 220 1.21 13.42 3.88
C ASP A 220 1.47 14.44 2.76
N LEU A 221 0.41 15.13 2.37
CA LEU A 221 0.45 16.19 1.38
C LEU A 221 0.19 17.54 2.07
N PRO A 222 0.63 18.67 1.50
CA PRO A 222 0.37 19.97 2.10
C PRO A 222 -1.11 20.20 2.40
N GLY A 223 -1.44 20.42 3.67
CA GLY A 223 -2.82 20.64 4.15
C GLY A 223 -3.69 19.38 4.23
N ARG A 224 -3.12 18.19 4.03
CA ARG A 224 -3.92 16.97 3.94
C ARG A 224 -3.13 15.69 4.23
N VAL A 225 -3.65 14.88 5.12
CA VAL A 225 -3.23 13.48 5.24
C VAL A 225 -4.18 12.61 4.40
N VAL A 226 -3.62 11.84 3.48
CA VAL A 226 -4.37 10.94 2.61
C VAL A 226 -4.13 9.51 3.03
N VAL A 227 -5.20 8.76 3.22
CA VAL A 227 -5.14 7.34 3.50
C VAL A 227 -5.88 6.55 2.42
N GLY A 228 -5.14 5.72 1.70
CA GLY A 228 -5.70 4.77 0.75
C GLY A 228 -6.19 3.53 1.47
N VAL A 229 -7.43 3.15 1.25
CA VAL A 229 -8.03 1.92 1.77
C VAL A 229 -8.57 1.09 0.62
N ARG A 230 -8.64 -0.22 0.81
CA ARG A 230 -9.15 -1.08 -0.25
C ARG A 230 -10.65 -0.88 -0.48
N ALA A 231 -11.05 -0.74 -1.75
CA ALA A 231 -12.43 -0.87 -2.18
C ALA A 231 -12.67 -2.30 -2.67
N ASP A 232 -13.20 -3.15 -1.79
CA ASP A 232 -13.57 -4.52 -2.16
C ASP A 232 -15.03 -4.57 -2.62
N PRO A 233 -15.30 -4.74 -3.91
CA PRO A 233 -16.66 -4.73 -4.45
C PRO A 233 -17.35 -6.09 -4.45
N SER A 234 -16.63 -7.15 -4.18
CA SER A 234 -17.22 -8.50 -4.26
C SER A 234 -16.52 -9.47 -3.33
N GLY A 235 -17.27 -10.32 -2.65
CA GLY A 235 -16.73 -11.45 -1.89
C GLY A 235 -15.80 -12.40 -2.68
N ALA A 236 -15.50 -12.13 -3.94
CA ALA A 236 -14.52 -12.82 -4.76
C ALA A 236 -13.08 -12.54 -4.30
N GLU A 237 -12.78 -11.28 -3.96
CA GLU A 237 -11.44 -10.93 -3.45
C GLU A 237 -11.25 -11.37 -2.00
N SER A 238 -12.32 -11.32 -1.19
CA SER A 238 -12.31 -11.92 0.15
C SER A 238 -12.01 -13.41 0.05
N ARG A 239 -12.59 -14.13 -0.94
CA ARG A 239 -12.24 -15.53 -1.22
C ARG A 239 -10.79 -15.69 -1.64
N ALA A 240 -10.28 -14.88 -2.57
CA ALA A 240 -8.88 -14.96 -3.01
C ALA A 240 -7.89 -14.68 -1.86
N ARG A 241 -8.22 -13.75 -0.96
CA ARG A 241 -7.48 -13.52 0.29
C ARG A 241 -7.52 -14.75 1.19
N THR A 242 -8.72 -15.27 1.45
CA THR A 242 -8.90 -16.45 2.29
C THR A 242 -8.19 -17.68 1.69
N GLU A 243 -8.22 -17.86 0.38
CA GLU A 243 -7.50 -18.92 -0.31
C GLU A 243 -5.96 -18.72 -0.24
N SER A 244 -5.49 -17.49 -0.36
CA SER A 244 -4.05 -17.16 -0.19
C SER A 244 -3.59 -17.43 1.23
N LEU A 245 -4.37 -17.01 2.22
CA LEU A 245 -4.15 -17.30 3.63
C LEU A 245 -4.14 -18.81 3.89
N ALA A 246 -5.14 -19.53 3.39
CA ALA A 246 -5.23 -20.97 3.52
C ALA A 246 -4.02 -21.70 2.93
N ARG A 247 -3.52 -21.27 1.76
CA ARG A 247 -2.29 -21.81 1.16
C ARG A 247 -1.06 -21.61 2.04
N ARG A 248 -0.87 -20.40 2.60
CA ARG A 248 0.25 -20.08 3.50
C ARG A 248 0.15 -20.88 4.81
N LEU A 249 -1.03 -20.97 5.41
CA LEU A 249 -1.29 -21.77 6.60
C LEU A 249 -1.03 -23.26 6.34
N LYS A 250 -1.46 -23.78 5.21
CA LYS A 250 -1.17 -25.16 4.79
C LYS A 250 0.34 -25.41 4.65
N THR A 251 1.08 -24.43 4.16
CA THR A 251 2.55 -24.52 4.12
C THR A 251 3.13 -24.58 5.54
N LEU A 252 2.63 -23.82 6.48
CA LEU A 252 3.09 -23.78 7.87
C LEU A 252 2.58 -24.96 8.73
N ALA A 253 1.56 -25.67 8.31
CA ALA A 253 0.96 -26.79 9.07
C ALA A 253 1.88 -28.00 9.25
N ASP A 254 3.03 -28.05 8.56
CA ASP A 254 4.06 -29.07 8.76
C ASP A 254 4.96 -28.68 9.92
N PRO A 255 5.18 -29.57 10.94
CA PRO A 255 5.98 -29.24 12.13
C PRO A 255 7.43 -28.82 11.81
N THR A 256 8.04 -29.45 10.80
CA THR A 256 9.41 -29.13 10.40
C THR A 256 9.49 -27.73 9.80
N ARG A 257 8.53 -27.37 8.93
CA ARG A 257 8.50 -26.03 8.34
C ARG A 257 8.21 -24.95 9.39
N LEU A 258 7.32 -25.21 10.33
CA LEU A 258 7.07 -24.29 11.45
C LEU A 258 8.32 -24.12 12.33
N GLY A 259 9.04 -25.22 12.60
CA GLY A 259 10.32 -25.16 13.32
C GLY A 259 11.40 -24.39 12.55
N ILE A 260 11.47 -24.52 11.22
CA ILE A 260 12.39 -23.74 10.38
C ILE A 260 12.06 -22.24 10.51
N VAL A 261 10.80 -21.87 10.48
CA VAL A 261 10.37 -20.47 10.67
C VAL A 261 10.79 -19.97 12.05
N ASP A 262 10.53 -20.72 13.13
CA ASP A 262 10.97 -20.38 14.50
C ASP A 262 12.50 -20.20 14.60
N GLN A 263 13.28 -21.05 13.91
CA GLN A 263 14.74 -20.91 13.87
C GLN A 263 15.19 -19.66 13.10
N LEU A 264 14.50 -19.30 12.00
CA LEU A 264 14.83 -18.13 11.20
C LEU A 264 14.39 -16.81 11.88
N VAL A 265 13.46 -16.83 12.83
CA VAL A 265 13.17 -15.69 13.74
C VAL A 265 14.39 -15.33 14.57
N LYS A 266 15.19 -16.31 14.97
CA LYS A 266 16.41 -16.11 15.77
C LYS A 266 17.58 -15.55 14.98
N GLY A 267 17.55 -15.72 13.64
CA GLY A 267 18.55 -15.18 12.74
C GLY A 267 18.69 -15.96 11.43
N PRO A 268 19.40 -15.38 10.45
CA PRO A 268 19.63 -16.03 9.17
C PRO A 268 20.39 -17.35 9.32
N SER A 269 20.02 -18.36 8.52
CA SER A 269 20.62 -19.68 8.54
C SER A 269 20.79 -20.26 7.13
N THR A 270 21.75 -21.15 6.94
CA THR A 270 21.89 -21.92 5.70
C THR A 270 21.03 -23.18 5.72
N VAL A 271 20.71 -23.74 4.54
CA VAL A 271 19.98 -25.02 4.42
C VAL A 271 20.71 -26.13 5.18
N SER A 272 22.06 -26.17 5.14
CA SER A 272 22.87 -27.18 5.83
C SER A 272 22.80 -27.05 7.36
N GLU A 273 22.75 -25.84 7.89
CA GLU A 273 22.59 -25.59 9.32
C GLU A 273 21.20 -26.02 9.78
N LEU A 274 20.14 -25.70 9.03
CA LEU A 274 18.78 -26.15 9.29
C LEU A 274 18.67 -27.68 9.25
N ALA A 275 19.27 -28.35 8.24
CA ALA A 275 19.30 -29.81 8.14
C ALA A 275 19.91 -30.45 9.39
N ARG A 276 21.04 -29.90 9.85
CA ARG A 276 21.75 -30.37 11.06
C ARG A 276 20.89 -30.09 12.33
N HIS A 277 20.30 -28.93 12.43
CA HIS A 277 19.50 -28.53 13.61
C HIS A 277 18.29 -29.46 13.79
N PHE A 278 17.62 -29.81 12.70
CA PHE A 278 16.40 -30.66 12.74
C PHE A 278 16.70 -32.15 12.55
N GLY A 279 17.97 -32.56 12.42
CA GLY A 279 18.35 -33.96 12.23
C GLY A 279 17.78 -34.60 10.96
N ILE A 280 17.58 -33.84 9.89
CA ILE A 280 17.02 -34.30 8.62
C ILE A 280 18.07 -34.25 7.50
N ALA A 281 17.84 -35.03 6.44
CA ALA A 281 18.72 -34.99 5.28
C ALA A 281 18.68 -33.61 4.58
N GLN A 282 19.84 -33.16 4.06
CA GLN A 282 19.92 -31.87 3.38
C GLN A 282 18.93 -31.71 2.20
N PRO A 283 18.67 -32.72 1.36
CA PRO A 283 17.63 -32.63 0.33
C PRO A 283 16.25 -32.39 0.91
N THR A 284 15.91 -33.00 2.07
CA THR A 284 14.65 -32.83 2.77
C THR A 284 14.53 -31.39 3.29
N ALA A 285 15.56 -30.86 3.95
CA ALA A 285 15.60 -29.47 4.37
C ALA A 285 15.45 -28.50 3.19
N SER A 286 16.14 -28.77 2.08
CA SER A 286 16.03 -27.99 0.84
C SER A 286 14.60 -27.95 0.30
N ASN A 287 13.88 -29.07 0.35
CA ASN A 287 12.49 -29.13 -0.08
C ASN A 287 11.55 -28.33 0.84
N HIS A 288 11.72 -28.42 2.17
CA HIS A 288 10.96 -27.59 3.11
C HIS A 288 11.21 -26.10 2.88
N VAL A 289 12.48 -25.70 2.71
CA VAL A 289 12.86 -24.32 2.41
C VAL A 289 12.27 -23.84 1.08
N LYS A 290 12.27 -24.69 0.04
CA LYS A 290 11.65 -24.38 -1.25
C LYS A 290 10.16 -24.05 -1.08
N LEU A 291 9.42 -24.88 -0.35
CA LEU A 291 7.99 -24.65 -0.10
C LEU A 291 7.73 -23.35 0.67
N LEU A 292 8.58 -23.02 1.66
CA LEU A 292 8.50 -21.76 2.40
C LEU A 292 8.82 -20.56 1.50
N ARG A 293 9.81 -20.71 0.60
CA ARG A 293 10.15 -19.66 -0.39
C ARG A 293 9.04 -19.47 -1.42
N ASP A 294 8.47 -20.55 -1.94
CA ASP A 294 7.35 -20.52 -2.88
C ASP A 294 6.10 -19.88 -2.26
N ALA A 295 5.95 -19.95 -0.93
CA ALA A 295 4.92 -19.25 -0.16
C ALA A 295 5.29 -17.79 0.21
N GLY A 296 6.49 -17.32 -0.16
CA GLY A 296 6.99 -15.98 0.13
C GLY A 296 7.43 -15.74 1.58
N LEU A 297 7.44 -16.78 2.43
CA LEU A 297 7.76 -16.67 3.85
C LEU A 297 9.27 -16.56 4.13
N VAL A 298 10.08 -17.02 3.19
CA VAL A 298 11.56 -17.04 3.33
C VAL A 298 12.20 -16.46 2.07
N THR A 299 13.20 -15.63 2.26
CA THR A 299 14.01 -15.05 1.20
C THR A 299 15.50 -15.37 1.38
N ASP A 300 16.27 -15.24 0.29
CA ASP A 300 17.72 -15.40 0.33
C ASP A 300 18.37 -14.04 0.59
N VAL A 301 19.28 -13.99 1.56
CA VAL A 301 20.10 -12.81 1.86
C VAL A 301 21.58 -13.13 1.77
N ARG A 302 22.38 -12.12 1.47
CA ARG A 302 23.84 -12.26 1.48
C ARG A 302 24.39 -11.74 2.80
N VAL A 303 25.00 -12.63 3.58
CA VAL A 303 25.69 -12.26 4.82
C VAL A 303 27.20 -12.54 4.63
N GLY A 304 27.94 -11.48 4.36
CA GLY A 304 29.35 -11.60 3.93
C GLY A 304 29.47 -12.31 2.58
N SER A 305 30.28 -13.40 2.53
CA SER A 305 30.47 -14.22 1.33
C SER A 305 29.44 -15.36 1.19
N ARG A 306 28.56 -15.56 2.17
CA ARG A 306 27.61 -16.68 2.23
C ARG A 306 26.20 -16.28 1.90
N ARG A 307 25.50 -17.15 1.18
CA ARG A 307 24.05 -17.04 0.96
C ARG A 307 23.33 -17.72 2.12
N GLN A 308 22.45 -17.00 2.80
CA GLN A 308 21.66 -17.47 3.93
C GLN A 308 20.18 -17.22 3.67
N LEU A 309 19.35 -17.90 4.43
CA LEU A 309 17.91 -17.77 4.42
C LEU A 309 17.48 -16.85 5.57
N MET A 310 16.52 -16.00 5.32
CA MET A 310 15.90 -15.11 6.30
C MET A 310 14.38 -15.13 6.11
N LEU A 311 13.64 -14.90 7.18
CA LEU A 311 12.20 -14.64 7.06
C LEU A 311 11.97 -13.34 6.29
N ASP A 312 10.93 -13.32 5.49
CA ASP A 312 10.38 -12.08 4.96
C ASP A 312 9.43 -11.47 6.01
N PRO A 313 9.84 -10.38 6.71
CA PRO A 313 9.06 -9.83 7.81
C PRO A 313 7.72 -9.25 7.30
N THR A 314 7.69 -8.73 6.08
CA THR A 314 6.47 -8.18 5.47
C THR A 314 5.43 -9.28 5.24
N THR A 315 5.84 -10.39 4.63
CA THR A 315 4.94 -11.52 4.35
C THR A 315 4.46 -12.20 5.63
N VAL A 316 5.30 -12.29 6.65
CA VAL A 316 4.92 -12.85 7.96
C VAL A 316 3.97 -11.89 8.70
N GLY A 317 4.22 -10.59 8.68
CA GLY A 317 3.33 -9.56 9.23
C GLY A 317 1.95 -9.63 8.58
N ASP A 318 1.88 -9.61 7.25
CA ASP A 318 0.63 -9.74 6.49
C ASP A 318 -0.16 -11.02 6.86
N LEU A 319 0.53 -12.13 7.13
CA LEU A 319 -0.11 -13.39 7.56
C LEU A 319 -0.76 -13.25 8.94
N VAL A 320 -0.05 -12.65 9.88
CA VAL A 320 -0.54 -12.43 11.25
C VAL A 320 -1.73 -11.48 11.25
N ASP A 321 -1.66 -10.38 10.51
CA ASP A 321 -2.73 -9.38 10.42
C ASP A 321 -3.99 -9.96 9.77
N HIS A 322 -3.84 -10.80 8.74
CA HIS A 322 -4.98 -11.52 8.17
C HIS A 322 -5.62 -12.50 9.14
N LEU A 323 -4.83 -13.19 9.97
CA LEU A 323 -5.36 -14.09 10.99
C LEU A 323 -6.10 -13.31 12.08
N ARG A 324 -5.57 -12.18 12.53
CA ARG A 324 -6.23 -11.28 13.49
C ARG A 324 -7.56 -10.80 12.93
N ALA A 325 -7.58 -10.29 11.70
CA ALA A 325 -8.79 -9.80 11.04
C ALA A 325 -9.90 -10.87 10.90
N LEU A 326 -9.55 -12.16 10.88
CA LEU A 326 -10.53 -13.25 10.90
C LEU A 326 -11.13 -13.52 12.30
N VAL A 327 -10.37 -13.22 13.37
CA VAL A 327 -10.73 -13.61 14.74
C VAL A 327 -11.34 -12.46 15.52
N GLU A 328 -10.89 -11.22 15.30
CA GLU A 328 -11.32 -10.05 16.08
C GLU A 328 -12.82 -9.71 16.01
N PRO A 329 -13.53 -9.85 14.87
CA PRO A 329 -14.98 -9.62 14.85
C PRO A 329 -15.77 -10.55 15.77
N THR A 330 -15.19 -11.71 16.13
CA THR A 330 -15.81 -12.69 17.01
C THR A 330 -15.48 -12.49 18.48
N LEU A 331 -14.42 -11.79 18.82
CA LEU A 331 -14.02 -11.51 20.20
C LEU A 331 -14.85 -10.37 20.81
N ASP A 332 -15.23 -9.36 20.02
CA ASP A 332 -16.09 -8.25 20.47
C ASP A 332 -17.57 -8.65 20.71
N THR A 333 -18.03 -9.74 20.05
CA THR A 333 -19.38 -10.28 20.28
C THR A 333 -19.47 -11.23 21.45
N ALA A 334 -18.35 -11.64 22.04
CA ALA A 334 -18.27 -12.61 23.15
C ALA A 334 -18.11 -11.97 24.54
N ALA A 335 -18.33 -10.66 24.69
CA ALA A 335 -18.43 -10.05 26.02
C ALA A 335 -19.65 -10.67 26.76
N PRO A 336 -19.46 -11.35 27.91
CA PRO A 336 -20.58 -11.98 28.57
C PRO A 336 -21.52 -10.89 29.12
N ALA A 337 -22.78 -10.98 28.71
CA ALA A 337 -23.85 -10.24 29.37
C ALA A 337 -23.76 -10.50 30.88
N ALA A 338 -23.35 -9.51 31.63
CA ALA A 338 -23.37 -9.54 33.10
C ALA A 338 -24.80 -9.84 33.54
N ARG A 339 -24.99 -10.99 34.12
CA ARG A 339 -26.24 -11.34 34.81
C ARG A 339 -26.28 -10.51 36.11
N HIS A 340 -27.28 -9.69 36.19
CA HIS A 340 -27.81 -9.22 37.48
C HIS A 340 -28.89 -10.15 37.97
#